data_2a68562b78fe1c5cdaad0e5edf8ce2f9
#
_entry.id   2a68562b78fe1c5cdaad0e5edf8ce2f9
#
_cell.length_a   1.000
_cell.length_b   1.000
_cell.length_c   1.000
_cell.angle_alpha   90.00
_cell.angle_beta   90.00
_cell.angle_gamma   90.00
#
_symmetry.space_group_name_H-M   'P 1'
#
loop_
_entity.id
_entity.type
_entity.pdbx_description
1 polymer ?
#
loop_
_entity_poly.entity_id
_entity_poly.type
_entity_poly.pdbx_seq_one_letter_code
_entity_poly.pdbx_strand_id
1 'polypeptide(L)'
;MITKKIFFILLFAITSILSQTYFPDYGNWKRKKPNQVGFNQKKLNKAIQYAIDSESSGSRNLTEFIKATLTKEPHGEIIGPTKDRGDMTGLIIKNGFIVSEWGDINRVDMTFSISKTYLSTVIGVALDKGLIQNVNDKVQIYVPTEHFESEHNSKITWDHLLRQTSHWKGTLWDKPDWADRPPKNVAWTELQNQPMHEPGKNWKYNDVRVNLLAFSGLQVWRKPLPQVLKENIMDPIGASNTWRWHGYE
;
A
#
# COMPACT_ATOMS: atom_id res chain seq x y z
N MET A 1 41.85 5.96 64.65
CA MET A 1 42.15 6.46 63.28
C MET A 1 41.21 5.74 62.33
N ILE A 2 40.12 6.41 61.98
CA ILE A 2 39.09 5.82 61.11
C ILE A 2 39.29 6.44 59.72
N THR A 3 39.84 5.60 58.84
CA THR A 3 39.99 5.95 57.41
C THR A 3 38.63 5.90 56.71
N LYS A 4 38.07 7.06 56.43
CA LYS A 4 36.86 7.17 55.58
C LYS A 4 37.25 6.81 54.17
N LYS A 5 36.84 5.61 53.71
CA LYS A 5 36.81 5.26 52.30
C LYS A 5 35.64 5.99 51.67
N ILE A 6 35.94 7.04 50.91
CA ILE A 6 34.96 7.73 50.05
C ILE A 6 34.74 6.81 48.87
N PHE A 7 33.58 6.15 48.85
CA PHE A 7 33.08 5.39 47.71
C PHE A 7 32.56 6.39 46.70
N PHE A 8 33.36 6.68 45.69
CA PHE A 8 32.90 7.41 44.52
C PHE A 8 31.98 6.47 43.71
N ILE A 9 30.68 6.54 43.98
CA ILE A 9 29.67 5.96 43.10
C ILE A 9 29.64 6.86 41.88
N LEU A 10 30.38 6.46 40.83
CA LEU A 10 30.17 6.96 39.50
C LEU A 10 28.76 6.46 39.10
N LEU A 11 27.75 7.30 39.31
CA LEU A 11 26.47 7.16 38.68
C LEU A 11 26.74 7.39 37.19
N PHE A 12 27.07 6.33 36.44
CA PHE A 12 26.88 6.31 35.03
C PHE A 12 25.34 6.42 34.83
N ALA A 13 24.86 7.65 34.81
CA ALA A 13 23.60 7.94 34.17
C ALA A 13 23.80 7.51 32.73
N ILE A 14 23.47 6.26 32.44
CA ILE A 14 23.13 5.81 31.10
C ILE A 14 21.85 6.60 30.80
N THR A 15 22.01 7.84 30.41
CA THR A 15 21.03 8.51 29.61
C THR A 15 20.97 7.63 28.34
N SER A 16 20.07 6.68 28.37
CA SER A 16 19.49 6.16 27.14
C SER A 16 19.01 7.41 26.44
N ILE A 17 19.87 7.99 25.62
CA ILE A 17 19.44 8.89 24.57
C ILE A 17 18.60 7.99 23.71
N LEU A 18 17.33 7.85 24.09
CA LEU A 18 16.29 7.45 23.15
C LEU A 18 16.46 8.49 22.07
N SER A 19 17.25 8.12 21.07
CA SER A 19 17.41 8.94 19.88
C SER A 19 15.97 9.16 19.42
N GLN A 20 15.42 10.30 19.79
CA GLN A 20 14.08 10.66 19.37
C GLN A 20 14.11 10.57 17.87
N THR A 21 13.40 9.57 17.34
CA THR A 21 13.37 9.34 15.90
C THR A 21 12.92 10.66 15.27
N TYR A 22 13.79 11.24 14.47
CA TYR A 22 13.50 12.52 13.82
C TYR A 22 12.41 12.31 12.79
N PHE A 23 11.28 12.96 13.01
CA PHE A 23 10.19 13.08 12.04
C PHE A 23 10.16 14.53 11.55
N PRO A 24 10.34 14.78 10.27
CA PRO A 24 10.29 16.15 9.75
C PRO A 24 8.87 16.69 9.81
N ASP A 25 8.75 17.96 10.17
CA ASP A 25 7.50 18.70 10.03
C ASP A 25 7.14 18.85 8.55
N TYR A 26 5.85 19.08 8.28
CA TYR A 26 5.36 19.32 6.93
C TYR A 26 6.17 20.43 6.23
N GLY A 27 6.64 20.15 5.03
CA GLY A 27 7.42 21.09 4.23
C GLY A 27 8.84 21.40 4.75
N ASN A 28 9.25 20.85 5.90
CA ASN A 28 10.54 21.14 6.54
C ASN A 28 11.47 19.93 6.59
N TRP A 29 11.56 19.20 5.49
CA TRP A 29 12.45 18.05 5.37
C TRP A 29 13.92 18.49 5.32
N LYS A 30 14.69 18.13 6.35
CA LYS A 30 16.12 18.39 6.40
C LYS A 30 16.88 17.42 5.49
N ARG A 31 17.99 17.92 4.93
CA ARG A 31 18.88 17.14 4.06
C ARG A 31 20.18 16.81 4.76
N LYS A 32 20.73 15.63 4.49
CA LYS A 32 22.07 15.24 4.91
C LYS A 32 22.87 14.71 3.72
N LYS A 33 24.17 14.99 3.72
CA LYS A 33 25.07 14.39 2.72
C LYS A 33 25.12 12.88 2.91
N PRO A 34 25.19 12.08 1.84
CA PRO A 34 25.22 10.62 1.91
C PRO A 34 26.25 10.05 2.88
N ASN A 35 27.47 10.61 2.90
CA ASN A 35 28.54 10.16 3.81
C ASN A 35 28.22 10.40 5.30
N GLN A 36 27.43 11.41 5.64
CA GLN A 36 27.03 11.71 7.01
C GLN A 36 26.05 10.67 7.60
N VAL A 37 25.44 9.86 6.75
CA VAL A 37 24.46 8.84 7.13
C VAL A 37 24.90 7.43 6.69
N GLY A 38 26.19 7.26 6.41
CA GLY A 38 26.80 5.95 6.16
C GLY A 38 26.66 5.43 4.72
N PHE A 39 26.29 6.28 3.76
CA PHE A 39 26.33 5.90 2.34
C PHE A 39 27.70 6.21 1.71
N ASN A 40 28.12 5.33 0.80
CA ASN A 40 29.21 5.63 -0.10
C ASN A 40 28.67 6.48 -1.27
N GLN A 41 29.11 7.73 -1.37
CA GLN A 41 28.64 8.69 -2.38
C GLN A 41 28.77 8.17 -3.81
N LYS A 42 29.92 7.55 -4.13
CA LYS A 42 30.18 7.05 -5.50
C LYS A 42 29.26 5.90 -5.88
N LYS A 43 29.01 4.98 -4.93
CA LYS A 43 28.07 3.87 -5.15
C LYS A 43 26.63 4.37 -5.26
N LEU A 44 26.24 5.33 -4.42
CA LEU A 44 24.92 5.94 -4.45
C LEU A 44 24.66 6.63 -5.80
N ASN A 45 25.60 7.44 -6.28
CA ASN A 45 25.47 8.11 -7.58
C ASN A 45 25.31 7.09 -8.73
N LYS A 46 26.06 5.99 -8.70
CA LYS A 46 25.89 4.91 -9.69
C LYS A 46 24.51 4.27 -9.62
N ALA A 47 23.98 4.04 -8.41
CA ALA A 47 22.65 3.46 -8.25
C ALA A 47 21.54 4.40 -8.75
N ILE A 48 21.67 5.70 -8.50
CA ILE A 48 20.74 6.72 -9.01
C ILE A 48 20.79 6.77 -10.54
N GLN A 49 22.00 6.83 -11.12
CA GLN A 49 22.15 6.83 -12.57
C GLN A 49 21.57 5.57 -13.20
N TYR A 50 21.84 4.40 -12.61
CA TYR A 50 21.26 3.14 -13.07
C TYR A 50 19.72 3.16 -13.03
N ALA A 51 19.14 3.73 -11.97
CA ALA A 51 17.68 3.87 -11.87
C ALA A 51 17.12 4.75 -13.00
N ILE A 52 17.78 5.88 -13.29
CA ILE A 52 17.40 6.80 -14.37
C ILE A 52 17.50 6.10 -15.73
N ASP A 53 18.60 5.43 -15.99
CA ASP A 53 18.86 4.74 -17.27
C ASP A 53 17.95 3.52 -17.48
N SER A 54 17.39 2.97 -16.40
CA SER A 54 16.51 1.81 -16.40
C SER A 54 15.02 2.17 -16.37
N GLU A 55 14.66 3.41 -16.67
CA GLU A 55 13.24 3.80 -16.76
C GLU A 55 12.48 2.91 -17.75
N SER A 56 11.28 2.51 -17.37
CA SER A 56 10.38 1.75 -18.25
C SER A 56 10.11 2.51 -19.56
N SER A 57 10.23 1.82 -20.69
CA SER A 57 9.99 2.38 -22.03
C SER A 57 8.52 2.59 -22.39
N GLY A 58 7.59 2.35 -21.46
CA GLY A 58 6.16 2.53 -21.69
C GLY A 58 5.78 3.99 -21.96
N SER A 59 4.71 4.20 -22.74
CA SER A 59 4.18 5.54 -23.03
C SER A 59 3.92 6.32 -21.75
N ARG A 60 4.26 7.62 -21.76
CA ARG A 60 3.92 8.54 -20.68
C ARG A 60 2.45 8.95 -20.73
N ASN A 61 1.81 8.84 -21.89
CA ASN A 61 0.37 8.93 -22.00
C ASN A 61 -0.26 7.70 -21.37
N LEU A 62 -0.87 7.86 -20.19
CA LEU A 62 -1.40 6.73 -19.44
C LEU A 62 -2.59 6.08 -20.12
N THR A 63 -3.37 6.78 -20.90
CA THR A 63 -4.45 6.19 -21.69
C THR A 63 -3.89 5.19 -22.70
N GLU A 64 -2.85 5.58 -23.44
CA GLU A 64 -2.18 4.70 -24.41
C GLU A 64 -1.52 3.53 -23.71
N PHE A 65 -0.82 3.77 -22.60
CA PHE A 65 -0.15 2.72 -21.81
C PHE A 65 -1.14 1.67 -21.32
N ILE A 66 -2.26 2.09 -20.74
CA ILE A 66 -3.29 1.20 -20.21
C ILE A 66 -3.95 0.42 -21.36
N LYS A 67 -4.29 1.09 -22.47
CA LYS A 67 -4.83 0.43 -23.66
C LYS A 67 -3.89 -0.63 -24.22
N ALA A 68 -2.60 -0.37 -24.25
CA ALA A 68 -1.61 -1.33 -24.74
C ALA A 68 -1.41 -2.54 -23.82
N THR A 69 -1.65 -2.40 -22.51
CA THR A 69 -1.30 -3.40 -21.50
C THR A 69 -2.50 -4.15 -20.92
N LEU A 70 -3.60 -3.46 -20.62
CA LEU A 70 -4.72 -4.00 -19.83
C LEU A 70 -6.01 -4.23 -20.61
N THR A 71 -6.22 -3.59 -21.75
CA THR A 71 -7.49 -3.73 -22.51
C THR A 71 -7.70 -5.10 -23.16
N LYS A 72 -6.71 -5.97 -23.09
CA LYS A 72 -6.85 -7.37 -23.55
C LYS A 72 -7.53 -8.27 -22.51
N GLU A 73 -7.75 -7.76 -21.32
CA GLU A 73 -8.47 -8.46 -20.26
C GLU A 73 -9.98 -8.25 -20.42
N PRO A 74 -10.80 -9.25 -20.04
CA PRO A 74 -12.25 -9.01 -19.94
C PRO A 74 -12.53 -7.86 -18.97
N HIS A 75 -13.46 -6.99 -19.31
CA HIS A 75 -13.78 -5.79 -18.51
C HIS A 75 -12.57 -4.86 -18.32
N GLY A 76 -11.73 -4.70 -19.34
CA GLY A 76 -10.51 -3.91 -19.32
C GLY A 76 -10.69 -2.43 -19.70
N GLU A 77 -11.92 -1.91 -19.76
CA GLU A 77 -12.20 -0.52 -20.06
C GLU A 77 -11.60 0.42 -19.00
N ILE A 78 -11.18 1.60 -19.45
CA ILE A 78 -10.70 2.65 -18.57
C ILE A 78 -11.90 3.38 -17.98
N ILE A 79 -12.13 3.23 -16.68
CA ILE A 79 -13.26 3.85 -15.98
C ILE A 79 -12.84 5.17 -15.30
N GLY A 80 -11.61 5.27 -14.80
CA GLY A 80 -11.13 6.42 -14.06
C GLY A 80 -10.44 7.48 -14.93
N PRO A 81 -10.14 8.65 -14.36
CA PRO A 81 -9.38 9.68 -15.05
C PRO A 81 -7.94 9.22 -15.30
N THR A 82 -7.42 9.58 -16.47
CA THR A 82 -6.01 9.40 -16.82
C THR A 82 -5.36 10.74 -17.11
N LYS A 83 -4.07 10.84 -16.89
CA LYS A 83 -3.24 11.98 -17.32
C LYS A 83 -1.85 11.48 -17.70
N ASP A 84 -1.11 12.30 -18.42
CA ASP A 84 0.28 11.99 -18.71
C ASP A 84 1.09 11.96 -17.43
N ARG A 85 1.90 10.91 -17.26
CA ARG A 85 2.84 10.81 -16.15
C ARG A 85 4.08 11.68 -16.39
N GLY A 86 4.70 12.13 -15.31
CA GLY A 86 5.93 12.89 -15.36
C GLY A 86 7.15 12.06 -15.74
N ASP A 87 8.29 12.75 -15.79
CA ASP A 87 9.61 12.13 -15.86
C ASP A 87 9.89 11.33 -14.60
N MET A 88 10.87 10.41 -14.69
CA MET A 88 11.27 9.63 -13.54
C MET A 88 11.69 10.54 -12.39
N THR A 89 11.15 10.29 -11.24
CA THR A 89 11.52 10.94 -9.97
C THR A 89 11.95 9.92 -8.95
N GLY A 90 12.78 10.33 -8.03
CA GLY A 90 13.18 9.48 -6.92
C GLY A 90 13.62 10.27 -5.70
N LEU A 91 13.47 9.61 -4.56
CA LEU A 91 13.78 10.16 -3.25
C LEU A 91 14.43 9.07 -2.39
N ILE A 92 15.56 9.39 -1.77
CA ILE A 92 16.22 8.52 -0.81
C ILE A 92 16.17 9.19 0.55
N ILE A 93 15.52 8.52 1.50
CA ILE A 93 15.40 8.98 2.89
C ILE A 93 16.13 7.99 3.80
N LYS A 94 16.88 8.52 4.76
CA LYS A 94 17.46 7.73 5.84
C LYS A 94 17.33 8.47 7.17
N ASN A 95 16.77 7.80 8.16
CA ASN A 95 16.55 8.34 9.51
C ASN A 95 15.81 9.68 9.49
N GLY A 96 14.79 9.83 8.62
CA GLY A 96 14.00 11.05 8.46
C GLY A 96 14.67 12.16 7.63
N PHE A 97 15.89 11.98 7.13
CA PHE A 97 16.61 12.97 6.33
C PHE A 97 16.58 12.62 4.85
N ILE A 98 16.32 13.61 3.99
CA ILE A 98 16.54 13.46 2.56
C ILE A 98 18.06 13.36 2.30
N VAL A 99 18.47 12.29 1.66
CA VAL A 99 19.87 12.00 1.34
C VAL A 99 20.16 12.28 -0.12
N SER A 100 19.19 12.00 -0.98
CA SER A 100 19.27 12.30 -2.42
C SER A 100 17.88 12.43 -3.01
N GLU A 101 17.74 13.24 -4.03
CA GLU A 101 16.50 13.43 -4.79
C GLU A 101 16.83 13.72 -6.26
N TRP A 102 15.94 13.33 -7.18
CA TRP A 102 16.05 13.65 -8.60
C TRP A 102 14.67 13.72 -9.24
N GLY A 103 14.56 14.47 -10.33
CA GLY A 103 13.29 14.77 -10.99
C GLY A 103 12.38 15.69 -10.15
N ASP A 104 11.13 15.83 -10.56
CA ASP A 104 10.11 16.64 -9.84
C ASP A 104 9.42 15.81 -8.77
N ILE A 105 9.98 15.79 -7.57
CA ILE A 105 9.45 15.04 -6.40
C ILE A 105 8.12 15.58 -5.87
N ASN A 106 7.68 16.76 -6.31
CA ASN A 106 6.41 17.37 -5.90
C ASN A 106 5.27 17.09 -6.88
N ARG A 107 5.58 16.48 -8.02
CA ARG A 107 4.58 16.15 -9.01
C ARG A 107 3.61 15.11 -8.48
N VAL A 108 2.32 15.35 -8.68
CA VAL A 108 1.25 14.41 -8.36
C VAL A 108 1.01 13.52 -9.58
N ASP A 109 1.32 12.25 -9.45
CA ASP A 109 1.11 11.23 -10.48
C ASP A 109 0.30 10.04 -9.97
N MET A 110 -0.17 9.20 -10.90
CA MET A 110 -0.91 7.98 -10.55
C MET A 110 0.02 7.00 -9.83
N THR A 111 -0.41 6.54 -8.67
CA THR A 111 0.35 5.58 -7.85
C THR A 111 0.02 4.13 -8.15
N PHE A 112 -1.00 3.88 -8.99
CA PHE A 112 -1.45 2.52 -9.32
C PHE A 112 -1.63 1.65 -8.06
N SER A 113 -1.03 0.49 -8.06
CA SER A 113 -1.19 -0.49 -6.97
C SER A 113 -0.59 -0.08 -5.61
N ILE A 114 0.13 1.03 -5.52
CA ILE A 114 0.49 1.61 -4.22
C ILE A 114 -0.78 2.01 -3.43
N SER A 115 -1.89 2.26 -4.12
CA SER A 115 -3.20 2.47 -3.48
C SER A 115 -3.61 1.33 -2.53
N LYS A 116 -3.13 0.11 -2.78
CA LYS A 116 -3.36 -1.05 -1.89
C LYS A 116 -2.69 -0.89 -0.52
N THR A 117 -1.56 -0.18 -0.46
CA THR A 117 -0.91 0.16 0.81
C THR A 117 -1.79 1.10 1.63
N TYR A 118 -2.39 2.11 0.99
CA TYR A 118 -3.33 2.99 1.68
C TYR A 118 -4.58 2.24 2.14
N LEU A 119 -5.09 1.32 1.32
CA LEU A 119 -6.22 0.47 1.70
C LEU A 119 -5.86 -0.39 2.92
N SER A 120 -4.74 -1.10 2.90
CA SER A 120 -4.32 -1.92 4.03
C SER A 120 -4.12 -1.10 5.31
N THR A 121 -3.61 0.15 5.18
CA THR A 121 -3.48 1.07 6.31
C THR A 121 -4.85 1.45 6.88
N VAL A 122 -5.82 1.77 6.03
CA VAL A 122 -7.20 2.09 6.48
C VAL A 122 -7.87 0.90 7.19
N ILE A 123 -7.62 -0.32 6.74
CA ILE A 123 -8.09 -1.54 7.44
C ILE A 123 -7.33 -1.72 8.76
N GLY A 124 -6.02 -1.46 8.80
CA GLY A 124 -5.24 -1.49 10.03
C GLY A 124 -5.76 -0.49 11.08
N VAL A 125 -6.14 0.72 10.65
CA VAL A 125 -6.78 1.70 11.57
C VAL A 125 -8.16 1.23 12.05
N ALA A 126 -8.93 0.49 11.22
CA ALA A 126 -10.18 -0.10 11.66
C ALA A 126 -9.97 -1.14 12.78
N LEU A 127 -8.89 -1.93 12.67
CA LEU A 127 -8.47 -2.85 13.73
C LEU A 127 -8.06 -2.10 15.00
N ASP A 128 -7.21 -1.08 14.87
CA ASP A 128 -6.73 -0.26 16.00
C ASP A 128 -7.89 0.43 16.75
N LYS A 129 -8.92 0.84 16.03
CA LYS A 129 -10.13 1.43 16.62
C LYS A 129 -11.18 0.42 17.12
N GLY A 130 -10.91 -0.88 17.00
CA GLY A 130 -11.83 -1.94 17.45
C GLY A 130 -13.06 -2.12 16.56
N LEU A 131 -13.09 -1.54 15.37
CA LEU A 131 -14.15 -1.81 14.38
C LEU A 131 -14.02 -3.23 13.80
N ILE A 132 -12.80 -3.75 13.77
CA ILE A 132 -12.46 -5.14 13.50
C ILE A 132 -11.72 -5.63 14.76
N GLN A 133 -12.16 -6.75 15.35
CA GLN A 133 -11.56 -7.24 16.59
C GLN A 133 -10.27 -8.01 16.35
N ASN A 134 -10.23 -8.82 15.29
CA ASN A 134 -9.07 -9.63 14.95
C ASN A 134 -9.00 -9.83 13.42
N VAL A 135 -7.80 -9.77 12.86
CA VAL A 135 -7.58 -10.02 11.42
C VAL A 135 -7.93 -11.46 11.01
N ASN A 136 -7.94 -12.40 11.95
CA ASN A 136 -8.34 -13.78 11.72
C ASN A 136 -9.85 -14.01 11.83
N ASP A 137 -10.61 -12.99 12.19
CA ASP A 137 -12.07 -13.10 12.19
C ASP A 137 -12.58 -13.23 10.75
N LYS A 138 -13.65 -14.00 10.60
CA LYS A 138 -14.35 -14.12 9.32
C LYS A 138 -14.96 -12.76 8.93
N VAL A 139 -14.75 -12.35 7.69
CA VAL A 139 -15.28 -11.07 7.18
C VAL A 139 -16.82 -11.04 7.26
N GLN A 140 -17.47 -12.16 7.04
CA GLN A 140 -18.93 -12.30 7.11
C GLN A 140 -19.54 -11.79 8.43
N ILE A 141 -18.82 -11.90 9.55
CA ILE A 141 -19.30 -11.42 10.85
C ILE A 141 -19.51 -9.91 10.85
N TYR A 142 -18.68 -9.17 10.11
CA TYR A 142 -18.69 -7.71 10.03
C TYR A 142 -19.46 -7.20 8.81
N VAL A 143 -19.48 -8.00 7.74
CA VAL A 143 -20.04 -7.68 6.42
C VAL A 143 -20.96 -8.82 5.98
N PRO A 144 -22.16 -8.92 6.55
CA PRO A 144 -23.13 -9.97 6.25
C PRO A 144 -23.83 -9.69 4.91
N THR A 145 -23.11 -9.91 3.81
CA THR A 145 -23.62 -9.72 2.44
C THR A 145 -23.47 -11.00 1.64
N GLU A 146 -24.18 -11.10 0.52
CA GLU A 146 -24.13 -12.23 -0.42
C GLU A 146 -22.71 -12.61 -0.86
N HIS A 147 -21.78 -11.66 -0.84
CA HIS A 147 -20.39 -11.90 -1.18
C HIS A 147 -19.67 -12.91 -0.28
N PHE A 148 -20.20 -13.14 0.94
CA PHE A 148 -19.60 -14.04 1.94
C PHE A 148 -20.54 -15.16 2.39
N GLU A 149 -21.67 -15.40 1.71
CA GLU A 149 -22.66 -16.41 2.13
C GLU A 149 -22.35 -17.83 1.67
N SER A 150 -21.61 -18.01 0.56
CA SER A 150 -21.29 -19.37 0.08
C SER A 150 -20.44 -20.12 1.12
N GLU A 151 -20.52 -21.46 1.09
CA GLU A 151 -19.73 -22.32 1.98
C GLU A 151 -18.22 -21.98 1.93
N HIS A 152 -17.71 -21.65 0.75
CA HIS A 152 -16.32 -21.25 0.59
C HIS A 152 -16.04 -19.85 1.11
N ASN A 153 -16.80 -18.86 0.63
CA ASN A 153 -16.54 -17.45 0.95
C ASN A 153 -16.74 -17.12 2.42
N SER A 154 -17.64 -17.85 3.11
CA SER A 154 -17.91 -17.69 4.56
C SER A 154 -16.69 -18.03 5.45
N LYS A 155 -15.70 -18.71 4.91
CA LYS A 155 -14.45 -19.06 5.62
C LYS A 155 -13.40 -17.95 5.52
N ILE A 156 -13.60 -16.95 4.67
CA ILE A 156 -12.63 -15.90 4.39
C ILE A 156 -12.49 -14.96 5.59
N THR A 157 -11.24 -14.72 5.99
CA THR A 157 -10.87 -13.78 7.04
C THR A 157 -10.32 -12.47 6.47
N TRP A 158 -10.22 -11.44 7.30
CA TRP A 158 -9.54 -10.20 6.94
C TRP A 158 -8.09 -10.43 6.52
N ASP A 159 -7.37 -11.31 7.23
CA ASP A 159 -6.00 -11.70 6.88
C ASP A 159 -5.92 -12.30 5.47
N HIS A 160 -6.87 -13.14 5.09
CA HIS A 160 -6.92 -13.72 3.76
C HIS A 160 -7.10 -12.67 2.66
N LEU A 161 -7.94 -11.66 2.89
CA LEU A 161 -8.12 -10.55 1.95
C LEU A 161 -6.88 -9.66 1.89
N LEU A 162 -6.32 -9.26 3.03
CA LEU A 162 -5.14 -8.41 3.13
C LEU A 162 -3.92 -9.03 2.45
N ARG A 163 -3.72 -10.33 2.57
CA ARG A 163 -2.61 -11.06 1.96
C ARG A 163 -2.90 -11.61 0.56
N GLN A 164 -4.08 -11.34 -0.01
CA GLN A 164 -4.51 -11.86 -1.30
C GLN A 164 -4.46 -13.41 -1.40
N THR A 165 -4.84 -14.07 -0.33
CA THR A 165 -4.92 -15.53 -0.22
C THR A 165 -6.35 -16.01 -0.06
N SER A 166 -7.35 -15.14 -0.25
CA SER A 166 -8.75 -15.45 0.01
C SER A 166 -9.35 -16.48 -0.94
N HIS A 167 -8.86 -16.55 -2.17
CA HIS A 167 -9.51 -17.30 -3.25
C HIS A 167 -11.04 -17.08 -3.33
N TRP A 168 -11.48 -15.88 -2.93
CA TRP A 168 -12.87 -15.50 -3.07
C TRP A 168 -13.37 -15.71 -4.48
N LYS A 169 -14.57 -16.24 -4.62
CA LYS A 169 -15.25 -16.49 -5.91
C LYS A 169 -16.53 -15.65 -5.95
N GLY A 170 -16.64 -14.86 -7.00
CA GLY A 170 -17.82 -14.04 -7.19
C GLY A 170 -17.65 -12.98 -8.26
N THR A 171 -18.65 -12.12 -8.33
CA THR A 171 -18.67 -10.95 -9.20
C THR A 171 -18.85 -9.71 -8.34
N LEU A 172 -18.03 -8.70 -8.55
CA LEU A 172 -18.12 -7.42 -7.86
C LEU A 172 -18.19 -6.31 -8.91
N TRP A 173 -19.27 -5.53 -8.90
CA TRP A 173 -19.53 -4.47 -9.89
C TRP A 173 -19.37 -4.98 -11.33
N ASP A 174 -20.08 -6.05 -11.64
CA ASP A 174 -20.10 -6.75 -12.94
C ASP A 174 -18.76 -7.35 -13.39
N LYS A 175 -17.69 -7.21 -12.61
CA LYS A 175 -16.42 -7.86 -12.88
C LYS A 175 -16.25 -9.14 -12.05
N PRO A 176 -16.20 -10.31 -12.68
CA PRO A 176 -15.95 -11.56 -11.98
C PRO A 176 -14.47 -11.70 -11.57
N ASP A 177 -14.21 -12.40 -10.48
CA ASP A 177 -12.85 -12.58 -9.95
C ASP A 177 -11.88 -13.25 -10.91
N TRP A 178 -12.38 -14.17 -11.78
CA TRP A 178 -11.56 -14.85 -12.78
C TRP A 178 -11.11 -13.94 -13.92
N ALA A 179 -11.80 -12.81 -14.15
CA ALA A 179 -11.51 -11.89 -15.25
C ALA A 179 -10.26 -11.03 -15.02
N ASP A 180 -9.73 -11.00 -13.80
CA ASP A 180 -8.52 -10.23 -13.49
C ASP A 180 -7.25 -11.04 -13.77
N ARG A 181 -6.42 -10.56 -14.69
CA ARG A 181 -5.16 -11.19 -15.12
C ARG A 181 -5.31 -12.68 -15.45
N PRO A 182 -6.22 -13.02 -16.36
CA PRO A 182 -6.41 -14.41 -16.75
C PRO A 182 -5.12 -14.96 -17.39
N PRO A 183 -4.78 -16.23 -17.18
CA PRO A 183 -3.68 -16.87 -17.88
C PRO A 183 -3.87 -16.76 -19.40
N LYS A 184 -2.79 -16.56 -20.14
CA LYS A 184 -2.83 -16.53 -21.59
C LYS A 184 -3.23 -17.90 -22.12
N ASN A 185 -4.04 -17.92 -23.18
CA ASN A 185 -4.46 -19.14 -23.89
C ASN A 185 -5.33 -20.12 -23.07
N VAL A 186 -6.01 -19.64 -22.04
CA VAL A 186 -7.03 -20.41 -21.31
C VAL A 186 -8.40 -19.86 -21.69
N ALA A 187 -9.34 -20.75 -22.02
CA ALA A 187 -10.71 -20.35 -22.35
C ALA A 187 -11.41 -19.78 -21.12
N TRP A 188 -12.24 -18.77 -21.31
CA TRP A 188 -12.97 -18.14 -20.20
C TRP A 188 -13.88 -19.11 -19.45
N THR A 189 -14.45 -20.08 -20.17
CA THR A 189 -15.25 -21.17 -19.59
C THR A 189 -14.43 -22.06 -18.64
N GLU A 190 -13.16 -22.30 -18.94
CA GLU A 190 -12.26 -23.04 -18.05
C GLU A 190 -11.91 -22.22 -16.80
N LEU A 191 -11.71 -20.89 -16.96
CA LEU A 191 -11.40 -20.00 -15.83
C LEU A 191 -12.55 -19.96 -14.83
N GLN A 192 -13.80 -19.92 -15.31
CA GLN A 192 -15.00 -19.96 -14.47
C GLN A 192 -15.12 -21.23 -13.62
N ASN A 193 -14.60 -22.34 -14.15
CA ASN A 193 -14.72 -23.67 -13.56
C ASN A 193 -13.44 -24.13 -12.85
N GLN A 194 -12.43 -23.25 -12.70
CA GLN A 194 -11.21 -23.64 -11.99
C GLN A 194 -11.50 -24.06 -10.54
N PRO A 195 -10.79 -25.11 -10.06
CA PRO A 195 -10.89 -25.51 -8.67
C PRO A 195 -10.53 -24.39 -7.73
N MET A 196 -11.29 -24.23 -6.67
CA MET A 196 -11.01 -23.26 -5.63
C MET A 196 -10.02 -23.85 -4.64
N HIS A 197 -9.07 -23.04 -4.24
CA HIS A 197 -8.17 -23.38 -3.14
C HIS A 197 -8.78 -22.87 -1.81
N GLU A 198 -8.63 -23.64 -0.76
CA GLU A 198 -9.04 -23.19 0.58
C GLU A 198 -8.41 -21.82 0.91
N PRO A 199 -9.18 -20.91 1.52
CA PRO A 199 -8.67 -19.61 1.93
C PRO A 199 -7.40 -19.71 2.77
N GLY A 200 -6.43 -18.88 2.48
CA GLY A 200 -5.12 -18.88 3.14
C GLY A 200 -4.07 -19.82 2.53
N LYS A 201 -4.43 -20.71 1.62
CA LYS A 201 -3.49 -21.71 1.07
C LYS A 201 -2.71 -21.24 -0.14
N ASN A 202 -3.32 -20.42 -1.01
CA ASN A 202 -2.70 -19.98 -2.25
C ASN A 202 -2.73 -18.47 -2.37
N TRP A 203 -1.60 -17.88 -2.71
CA TRP A 203 -1.51 -16.47 -3.06
C TRP A 203 -1.84 -16.27 -4.54
N LYS A 204 -2.72 -15.33 -4.83
CA LYS A 204 -2.99 -14.85 -6.19
C LYS A 204 -3.28 -13.36 -6.17
N TYR A 205 -2.44 -12.59 -6.85
CA TYR A 205 -2.71 -11.18 -7.08
C TYR A 205 -3.99 -11.01 -7.89
N ASN A 206 -4.96 -10.28 -7.35
CA ASN A 206 -6.27 -10.13 -7.98
C ASN A 206 -6.94 -8.82 -7.52
N ASP A 207 -7.17 -7.91 -8.47
CA ASP A 207 -7.71 -6.58 -8.16
C ASP A 207 -9.20 -6.63 -7.78
N VAL A 208 -9.98 -7.58 -8.29
CA VAL A 208 -11.39 -7.76 -7.88
C VAL A 208 -11.46 -8.12 -6.40
N ARG A 209 -10.57 -9.02 -5.94
CA ARG A 209 -10.50 -9.41 -4.52
C ARG A 209 -9.97 -8.30 -3.63
N VAL A 210 -9.11 -7.41 -4.16
CA VAL A 210 -8.69 -6.19 -3.45
C VAL A 210 -9.84 -5.19 -3.38
N ASN A 211 -10.63 -5.06 -4.43
CA ASN A 211 -11.83 -4.21 -4.42
C ASN A 211 -12.88 -4.75 -3.42
N LEU A 212 -12.99 -6.07 -3.26
CA LEU A 212 -13.81 -6.66 -2.21
C LEU A 212 -13.32 -6.29 -0.80
N LEU A 213 -12.00 -6.21 -0.57
CA LEU A 213 -11.45 -5.70 0.68
C LEU A 213 -11.84 -4.23 0.89
N ALA A 214 -11.78 -3.41 -0.17
CA ALA A 214 -12.20 -2.00 -0.11
C ALA A 214 -13.71 -1.88 0.21
N PHE A 215 -14.54 -2.65 -0.47
CA PHE A 215 -15.98 -2.74 -0.18
C PHE A 215 -16.23 -3.14 1.27
N SER A 216 -15.55 -4.19 1.75
CA SER A 216 -15.68 -4.66 3.14
C SER A 216 -15.23 -3.59 4.15
N GLY A 217 -14.15 -2.88 3.87
CA GLY A 217 -13.70 -1.75 4.67
C GLY A 217 -14.72 -0.61 4.70
N LEU A 218 -15.33 -0.29 3.56
CA LEU A 218 -16.39 0.73 3.47
C LEU A 218 -17.60 0.37 4.37
N GLN A 219 -18.03 -0.91 4.37
CA GLN A 219 -19.12 -1.40 5.20
C GLN A 219 -18.80 -1.26 6.70
N VAL A 220 -17.59 -1.58 7.11
CA VAL A 220 -17.16 -1.47 8.52
C VAL A 220 -17.03 -0.01 8.95
N TRP A 221 -16.46 0.83 8.14
CA TRP A 221 -16.27 2.25 8.44
C TRP A 221 -17.55 3.08 8.33
N ARG A 222 -18.46 2.68 7.45
CA ARG A 222 -19.65 3.47 7.06
C ARG A 222 -19.32 4.91 6.69
N LYS A 223 -18.13 5.09 6.12
CA LYS A 223 -17.55 6.34 5.64
C LYS A 223 -16.74 6.09 4.38
N PRO A 224 -16.67 7.03 3.43
CA PRO A 224 -15.77 6.92 2.28
C PRO A 224 -14.31 6.69 2.74
N LEU A 225 -13.66 5.66 2.20
CA LEU A 225 -12.30 5.30 2.60
C LEU A 225 -11.27 6.44 2.39
N PRO A 226 -11.38 7.29 1.34
CA PRO A 226 -10.53 8.48 1.21
C PRO A 226 -10.66 9.44 2.39
N GLN A 227 -11.87 9.61 2.92
CA GLN A 227 -12.10 10.45 4.09
C GLN A 227 -11.47 9.82 5.34
N VAL A 228 -11.64 8.51 5.53
CA VAL A 228 -11.00 7.77 6.63
C VAL A 228 -9.48 7.91 6.57
N LEU A 229 -8.88 7.73 5.38
CA LEU A 229 -7.45 7.91 5.16
C LEU A 229 -7.01 9.33 5.52
N LYS A 230 -7.76 10.33 5.05
CA LYS A 230 -7.47 11.74 5.34
C LYS A 230 -7.44 12.01 6.83
N GLU A 231 -8.53 11.70 7.53
CA GLU A 231 -8.72 12.03 8.94
C GLU A 231 -7.74 11.31 9.88
N ASN A 232 -7.42 10.06 9.58
CA ASN A 232 -6.67 9.21 10.51
C ASN A 232 -5.18 9.08 10.16
N ILE A 233 -4.77 9.38 8.94
CA ILE A 233 -3.40 9.21 8.48
C ILE A 233 -2.84 10.48 7.85
N MET A 234 -3.46 10.97 6.77
CA MET A 234 -2.84 12.03 5.96
C MET A 234 -2.75 13.37 6.69
N ASP A 235 -3.79 13.77 7.39
CA ASP A 235 -3.78 15.00 8.20
C ASP A 235 -2.81 14.87 9.40
N PRO A 236 -2.86 13.80 10.22
CA PRO A 236 -1.93 13.62 11.34
C PRO A 236 -0.45 13.61 10.96
N ILE A 237 -0.09 13.04 9.80
CA ILE A 237 1.32 13.05 9.33
C ILE A 237 1.69 14.32 8.58
N GLY A 238 0.78 15.27 8.42
CA GLY A 238 1.02 16.50 7.68
C GLY A 238 1.23 16.28 6.17
N ALA A 239 0.54 15.33 5.57
CA ALA A 239 0.61 15.13 4.11
C ALA A 239 0.00 16.31 3.35
N SER A 240 0.45 16.55 2.12
CA SER A 240 -0.10 17.60 1.27
C SER A 240 -1.59 17.35 0.95
N ASN A 241 -2.29 18.41 0.55
CA ASN A 241 -3.68 18.32 0.10
C ASN A 241 -3.81 18.05 -1.41
N THR A 242 -2.72 17.67 -2.07
CA THR A 242 -2.69 17.48 -3.53
C THR A 242 -3.08 16.09 -3.96
N TRP A 243 -3.05 15.10 -3.08
CA TRP A 243 -3.43 13.74 -3.40
C TRP A 243 -4.94 13.62 -3.69
N ARG A 244 -5.30 12.62 -4.49
CA ARG A 244 -6.68 12.25 -4.80
C ARG A 244 -6.80 10.72 -4.76
N TRP A 245 -7.94 10.24 -4.31
CA TRP A 245 -8.30 8.84 -4.41
C TRP A 245 -9.60 8.76 -5.20
N HIS A 246 -9.52 8.15 -6.36
CA HIS A 246 -10.67 7.89 -7.20
C HIS A 246 -11.18 6.49 -6.92
N GLY A 247 -12.47 6.36 -6.66
CA GLY A 247 -13.18 5.10 -6.51
C GLY A 247 -14.14 4.90 -7.68
N TYR A 248 -14.78 3.76 -7.70
CA TYR A 248 -15.89 3.46 -8.60
C TYR A 248 -17.20 3.66 -7.84
N GLU A 249 -18.21 4.12 -8.53
CA GLU A 249 -19.59 4.23 -8.02
C GLU A 249 -20.32 2.91 -8.13
#